data_05d671a190851eae7845fdbf455707f0
#
_entry.id   05d671a190851eae7845fdbf455707f0
#
_cell.length_a   1.000
_cell.length_b   1.000
_cell.length_c   1.000
_cell.angle_alpha   90.00
_cell.angle_beta   90.00
_cell.angle_gamma   90.00
#
_symmetry.space_group_name_H-M   'P 1'
#
loop_
_entity.id
_entity.type
_entity.pdbx_description
1 polymer ?
#
loop_
_entity_poly.entity_id
_entity_poly.type
_entity_poly.pdbx_seq_one_letter_code
_entity_poly.pdbx_strand_id
1 'polypeptide(L)'
;MADGLLPNEGIAAQLQYLLQSPISGVLPWRFVFFVNDITPTPATVLDDLVLSTFGGFTPFDLSRADWTDPIVTGNCAVSTWGVDVLSWTFTSGPLETIYGYAYIDYAGHLIRFIQRFDPADIQTVVVGEKIRLLPRYSLTSCSCP
;
A
#
# COMPACT_ATOMS: atom_id res chain seq x y z
N MET A 1 -10.15 29.82 -14.01
CA MET A 1 -9.25 28.89 -14.73
C MET A 1 -9.87 27.51 -14.64
N ALA A 2 -10.07 26.83 -15.73
CA ALA A 2 -10.59 25.47 -15.72
C ALA A 2 -9.46 24.52 -15.26
N ASP A 3 -9.77 23.64 -14.34
CA ASP A 3 -8.82 22.61 -13.90
C ASP A 3 -8.64 21.59 -15.02
N GLY A 4 -7.39 21.18 -15.26
CA GLY A 4 -7.10 20.15 -16.25
C GLY A 4 -7.65 18.79 -15.79
N LEU A 5 -8.35 18.11 -16.69
CA LEU A 5 -8.81 16.75 -16.45
C LEU A 5 -7.73 15.75 -16.89
N LEU A 6 -7.39 14.80 -16.03
CA LEU A 6 -6.55 13.68 -16.38
C LEU A 6 -7.44 12.54 -16.93
N PRO A 7 -7.38 12.22 -18.22
CA PRO A 7 -8.17 11.13 -18.78
C PRO A 7 -7.69 9.77 -18.26
N ASN A 8 -8.55 8.75 -18.31
CA ASN A 8 -8.25 7.40 -17.80
C ASN A 8 -6.97 6.80 -18.41
N GLU A 9 -6.71 7.04 -19.69
CA GLU A 9 -5.45 6.62 -20.33
C GLU A 9 -4.23 7.28 -19.70
N GLY A 10 -4.34 8.57 -19.36
CA GLY A 10 -3.28 9.31 -18.68
C GLY A 10 -3.05 8.82 -17.25
N ILE A 11 -4.12 8.45 -16.53
CA ILE A 11 -4.00 7.88 -15.19
C ILE A 11 -3.27 6.53 -15.24
N ALA A 12 -3.66 5.64 -16.15
CA ALA A 12 -3.01 4.36 -16.34
C ALA A 12 -1.54 4.52 -16.72
N ALA A 13 -1.22 5.44 -17.63
CA ALA A 13 0.16 5.72 -18.03
C ALA A 13 1.00 6.26 -16.87
N GLN A 14 0.45 7.15 -16.04
CA GLN A 14 1.15 7.65 -14.87
C GLN A 14 1.40 6.56 -13.82
N LEU A 15 0.40 5.71 -13.58
CA LEU A 15 0.53 4.58 -12.66
C LEU A 15 1.58 3.59 -13.15
N GLN A 16 1.57 3.27 -14.44
CA GLN A 16 2.57 2.40 -15.04
C GLN A 16 3.98 2.99 -14.94
N TYR A 17 4.13 4.27 -15.24
CA TYR A 17 5.42 4.96 -15.09
C TYR A 17 5.92 4.93 -13.65
N LEU A 18 5.04 5.22 -12.68
CA LEU A 18 5.39 5.22 -11.26
C LEU A 18 5.87 3.84 -10.77
N LEU A 19 5.18 2.78 -11.18
CA LEU A 19 5.41 1.44 -10.63
C LEU A 19 6.41 0.59 -11.43
N GLN A 20 6.47 0.77 -12.75
CA GLN A 20 7.24 -0.12 -13.64
C GLN A 20 8.43 0.55 -14.33
N SER A 21 8.47 1.88 -14.39
CA SER A 21 9.57 2.57 -15.07
C SER A 21 10.91 2.41 -14.33
N PRO A 22 11.98 2.01 -15.00
CA PRO A 22 13.31 1.94 -14.41
C PRO A 22 13.89 3.32 -14.06
N ILE A 23 13.34 4.38 -14.63
CA ILE A 23 13.81 5.77 -14.48
C ILE A 23 13.20 6.46 -13.26
N SER A 24 12.12 5.93 -12.70
CA SER A 24 11.38 6.61 -11.62
C SER A 24 12.21 6.83 -10.35
N GLY A 25 13.27 6.06 -10.12
CA GLY A 25 14.13 6.17 -8.94
C GLY A 25 13.43 5.96 -7.58
N VAL A 26 12.13 5.73 -7.61
CA VAL A 26 11.25 5.73 -6.45
C VAL A 26 11.08 4.34 -5.84
N LEU A 27 11.29 3.31 -6.62
CA LEU A 27 11.19 1.91 -6.18
C LEU A 27 12.58 1.30 -5.91
N PRO A 28 12.67 0.28 -5.06
CA PRO A 28 11.57 -0.42 -4.42
C PRO A 28 10.98 0.35 -3.24
N TRP A 29 9.67 0.21 -3.03
CA TRP A 29 9.02 0.61 -1.81
C TRP A 29 8.95 -0.57 -0.86
N ARG A 30 8.94 -0.30 0.44
CA ARG A 30 8.82 -1.34 1.45
C ARG A 30 7.38 -1.46 1.93
N PHE A 31 6.86 -2.68 1.90
CA PHE A 31 5.56 -3.03 2.46
C PHE A 31 5.67 -3.20 3.98
N VAL A 32 4.78 -2.55 4.73
CA VAL A 32 4.68 -2.66 6.18
C VAL A 32 3.24 -2.70 6.64
N PHE A 33 2.96 -3.38 7.74
CA PHE A 33 1.71 -3.23 8.48
C PHE A 33 1.88 -2.20 9.60
N PHE A 34 0.80 -1.51 9.96
CA PHE A 34 0.79 -0.64 11.15
C PHE A 34 -0.26 -1.08 12.17
N VAL A 35 0.06 -0.87 13.45
CA VAL A 35 -0.67 -1.43 14.60
C VAL A 35 -1.28 -0.37 15.51
N ASN A 36 -1.15 0.91 15.19
CA ASN A 36 -1.82 1.96 15.91
C ASN A 36 -3.13 2.37 15.23
N ASP A 37 -4.12 2.71 16.04
CA ASP A 37 -5.44 3.14 15.59
C ASP A 37 -5.40 4.59 15.08
N ILE A 38 -4.92 4.76 13.86
CA ILE A 38 -4.82 6.06 13.19
C ILE A 38 -5.72 6.09 11.95
N THR A 39 -6.41 7.21 11.75
CA THR A 39 -7.10 7.52 10.50
C THR A 39 -6.16 8.35 9.63
N PRO A 40 -5.63 7.82 8.52
CA PRO A 40 -4.71 8.56 7.67
C PRO A 40 -5.33 9.82 7.10
N THR A 41 -4.53 10.87 7.04
CA THR A 41 -4.85 12.15 6.40
C THR A 41 -3.73 12.53 5.45
N PRO A 42 -3.90 13.53 4.58
CA PRO A 42 -2.80 14.03 3.75
C PRO A 42 -1.59 14.55 4.54
N ALA A 43 -1.74 14.83 5.83
CA ALA A 43 -0.67 15.29 6.71
C ALA A 43 0.03 14.14 7.47
N THR A 44 -0.45 12.90 7.35
CA THR A 44 0.14 11.74 8.03
C THR A 44 1.56 11.49 7.52
N VAL A 45 2.50 11.36 8.44
CA VAL A 45 3.92 11.07 8.16
C VAL A 45 4.33 9.72 8.74
N LEU A 46 5.49 9.23 8.34
CA LEU A 46 5.96 7.90 8.77
C LEU A 46 6.10 7.77 10.29
N ASP A 47 6.50 8.84 10.96
CA ASP A 47 6.66 8.86 12.41
C ASP A 47 5.33 8.74 13.18
N ASP A 48 4.20 8.97 12.51
CA ASP A 48 2.87 8.76 13.09
C ASP A 48 2.48 7.27 13.14
N LEU A 49 3.19 6.40 12.43
CA LEU A 49 2.89 4.97 12.35
C LEU A 49 3.69 4.17 13.35
N VAL A 50 3.01 3.26 14.05
CA VAL A 50 3.67 2.19 14.80
C VAL A 50 3.65 0.93 13.94
N LEU A 51 4.83 0.51 13.48
CA LEU A 51 4.96 -0.61 12.55
C LEU A 51 4.86 -1.94 13.29
N SER A 52 4.25 -2.92 12.62
CA SER A 52 4.11 -4.27 13.13
C SER A 52 5.45 -4.99 13.22
N THR A 53 5.62 -5.76 14.29
CA THR A 53 6.83 -6.57 14.57
C THR A 53 6.52 -8.02 14.91
N PHE A 54 5.31 -8.51 14.62
CA PHE A 54 4.94 -9.88 14.97
C PHE A 54 5.85 -10.92 14.28
N GLY A 55 6.13 -12.01 14.97
CA GLY A 55 6.86 -13.14 14.38
C GLY A 55 6.08 -13.77 13.23
N GLY A 56 6.76 -14.07 12.14
CA GLY A 56 6.17 -14.54 10.89
C GLY A 56 5.91 -13.46 9.85
N PHE A 57 6.15 -12.19 10.21
CA PHE A 57 6.15 -11.07 9.28
C PHE A 57 7.53 -10.39 9.26
N THR A 58 8.00 -10.12 8.06
CA THR A 58 9.17 -9.26 7.85
C THR A 58 8.80 -8.26 6.75
N PRO A 59 9.03 -6.96 6.97
CA PRO A 59 8.88 -5.97 5.92
C PRO A 59 9.66 -6.38 4.67
N PHE A 60 9.07 -6.24 3.48
CA PHE A 60 9.71 -6.65 2.23
C PHE A 60 9.58 -5.58 1.16
N ASP A 61 10.51 -5.61 0.21
CA ASP A 61 10.56 -4.63 -0.86
C ASP A 61 9.64 -5.05 -2.02
N LEU A 62 8.81 -4.10 -2.45
CA LEU A 62 7.94 -4.25 -3.60
C LEU A 62 8.74 -3.96 -4.87
N SER A 63 9.15 -5.02 -5.57
CA SER A 63 9.93 -4.89 -6.80
C SER A 63 9.08 -4.39 -7.97
N ARG A 64 9.71 -3.68 -8.90
CA ARG A 64 9.03 -3.15 -10.10
C ARG A 64 8.48 -4.23 -11.01
N ALA A 65 9.24 -5.32 -11.14
CA ALA A 65 8.93 -6.40 -12.07
C ALA A 65 7.63 -7.15 -11.73
N ASP A 66 7.19 -7.05 -10.47
CA ASP A 66 6.06 -7.82 -9.98
C ASP A 66 4.74 -7.03 -9.97
N TRP A 67 4.76 -5.75 -10.37
CA TRP A 67 3.53 -4.97 -10.56
C TRP A 67 2.86 -5.32 -11.88
N THR A 68 1.56 -5.61 -11.84
CA THR A 68 0.75 -5.84 -13.05
C THR A 68 0.56 -4.55 -13.83
N ASP A 69 0.24 -4.69 -15.11
CA ASP A 69 -0.21 -3.54 -15.90
C ASP A 69 -1.46 -2.93 -15.29
N PRO A 70 -1.57 -1.59 -15.27
CA PRO A 70 -2.74 -0.93 -14.70
C PRO A 70 -4.02 -1.30 -15.44
N ILE A 71 -5.07 -1.62 -14.68
CA ILE A 71 -6.42 -1.85 -15.20
C ILE A 71 -7.28 -0.65 -14.82
N VAL A 72 -7.94 -0.07 -15.81
CA VAL A 72 -8.86 1.05 -15.60
C VAL A 72 -10.26 0.52 -15.34
N THR A 73 -10.84 0.96 -14.22
CA THR A 73 -12.23 0.69 -13.85
C THR A 73 -12.88 1.99 -13.39
N GLY A 74 -13.87 2.47 -14.14
CA GLY A 74 -14.45 3.79 -13.88
C GLY A 74 -13.40 4.90 -14.02
N ASN A 75 -13.21 5.70 -12.98
CA ASN A 75 -12.24 6.79 -12.93
C ASN A 75 -10.95 6.40 -12.16
N CYS A 76 -10.69 5.13 -12.02
CA CYS A 76 -9.59 4.60 -11.23
C CYS A 76 -8.72 3.67 -12.07
N ALA A 77 -7.41 3.85 -12.01
CA ALA A 77 -6.45 2.87 -12.51
C ALA A 77 -5.87 2.11 -11.31
N VAL A 78 -5.84 0.79 -11.40
CA VAL A 78 -5.36 -0.09 -10.33
C VAL A 78 -4.29 -1.02 -10.87
N SER A 79 -3.19 -1.14 -10.14
CA SER A 79 -2.15 -2.15 -10.35
C SER A 79 -2.00 -2.97 -9.07
N THR A 80 -1.74 -4.26 -9.22
CA THR A 80 -1.49 -5.16 -8.08
C THR A 80 -0.04 -5.65 -8.10
N TRP A 81 0.51 -5.90 -6.91
CA TRP A 81 1.83 -6.49 -6.78
C TRP A 81 1.72 -8.00 -6.61
N GLY A 82 2.30 -8.72 -7.56
CA GLY A 82 2.15 -10.17 -7.63
C GLY A 82 0.81 -10.61 -8.25
N VAL A 83 0.66 -11.92 -8.42
CA VAL A 83 -0.53 -12.53 -9.04
C VAL A 83 -1.44 -13.21 -8.03
N ASP A 84 -0.94 -13.47 -6.81
CA ASP A 84 -1.64 -14.21 -5.77
C ASP A 84 -1.71 -13.40 -4.47
N VAL A 85 -2.71 -13.73 -3.67
CA VAL A 85 -2.87 -13.19 -2.32
C VAL A 85 -1.71 -13.63 -1.45
N LEU A 86 -0.99 -12.68 -0.88
CA LEU A 86 0.06 -12.94 0.09
C LEU A 86 -0.54 -13.36 1.43
N SER A 87 0.16 -14.21 2.16
CA SER A 87 -0.29 -14.74 3.44
C SER A 87 0.87 -14.76 4.44
N TRP A 88 0.64 -14.17 5.61
CA TRP A 88 1.57 -14.20 6.72
C TRP A 88 0.92 -14.91 7.90
N THR A 89 1.66 -15.85 8.51
CA THR A 89 1.20 -16.55 9.70
C THR A 89 1.83 -15.92 10.93
N PHE A 90 1.04 -15.55 11.92
CA PHE A 90 1.53 -15.09 13.21
C PHE A 90 2.13 -16.28 13.97
N THR A 91 3.43 -16.25 14.22
CA THR A 91 4.15 -17.37 14.85
C THR A 91 4.56 -17.09 16.28
N SER A 92 4.80 -15.83 16.65
CA SER A 92 5.25 -15.43 17.98
C SER A 92 5.16 -13.91 18.19
N GLY A 93 5.28 -13.49 19.41
CA GLY A 93 5.32 -12.09 19.82
C GLY A 93 4.10 -11.66 20.62
N PRO A 94 4.04 -10.39 21.04
CA PRO A 94 2.88 -9.85 21.70
C PRO A 94 1.69 -9.79 20.74
N LEU A 95 0.49 -9.82 21.26
CA LEU A 95 -0.72 -9.60 20.47
C LEU A 95 -0.66 -8.23 19.82
N GLU A 96 -0.88 -8.19 18.52
CA GLU A 96 -0.97 -6.95 17.76
C GLU A 96 -2.32 -6.87 17.04
N THR A 97 -2.91 -5.68 17.04
CA THR A 97 -4.06 -5.38 16.20
C THR A 97 -3.57 -4.66 14.96
N ILE A 98 -3.81 -5.26 13.80
CA ILE A 98 -3.39 -4.70 12.51
C ILE A 98 -4.50 -3.79 12.00
N TYR A 99 -4.21 -2.51 11.87
CA TYR A 99 -5.17 -1.49 11.41
C TYR A 99 -5.08 -1.19 9.94
N GLY A 100 -3.97 -1.53 9.30
CA GLY A 100 -3.78 -1.31 7.88
C GLY A 100 -2.35 -1.56 7.43
N TYR A 101 -2.03 -1.09 6.23
CA TYR A 101 -0.70 -1.25 5.65
C TYR A 101 -0.26 0.03 4.93
N ALA A 102 1.04 0.13 4.70
CA ALA A 102 1.63 1.24 3.96
C ALA A 102 2.77 0.77 3.06
N TYR A 103 3.02 1.54 2.02
CA TYR A 103 4.25 1.45 1.22
C TYR A 103 5.14 2.63 1.59
N ILE A 104 6.35 2.35 2.01
CA ILE A 104 7.28 3.36 2.46
C ILE A 104 8.52 3.39 1.58
N ASP A 105 8.98 4.59 1.30
CA ASP A 105 10.27 4.85 0.72
C ASP A 105 11.28 4.98 1.86
N TYR A 106 12.09 3.94 2.05
CA TYR A 106 13.02 3.89 3.16
C TYR A 106 14.14 4.93 3.06
N ALA A 107 14.62 5.19 1.85
CA ALA A 107 15.68 6.16 1.63
C ALA A 107 15.21 7.61 1.87
N GLY A 108 13.97 7.91 1.45
CA GLY A 108 13.37 9.22 1.64
C GLY A 108 12.62 9.40 2.95
N HIS A 109 12.45 8.33 3.74
CA HIS A 109 11.66 8.32 4.97
C HIS A 109 10.23 8.85 4.74
N LEU A 110 9.60 8.41 3.65
CA LEU A 110 8.30 8.91 3.19
C LEU A 110 7.29 7.79 3.04
N ILE A 111 6.04 8.08 3.41
CA ILE A 111 4.91 7.23 3.04
C ILE A 111 4.55 7.52 1.57
N ARG A 112 4.52 6.49 0.74
CA ARG A 112 4.09 6.55 -0.66
C ARG A 112 2.65 6.17 -0.86
N PHE A 113 2.13 5.33 0.02
CA PHE A 113 0.74 4.91 0.06
C PHE A 113 0.43 4.42 1.46
N ILE A 114 -0.78 4.68 1.92
CA ILE A 114 -1.28 4.17 3.19
C ILE A 114 -2.76 3.83 3.05
N GLN A 115 -3.13 2.68 3.57
CA GLN A 115 -4.52 2.26 3.62
C GLN A 115 -4.86 1.70 5.00
N ARG A 116 -5.85 2.31 5.65
CA ARG A 116 -6.52 1.73 6.79
C ARG A 116 -7.52 0.69 6.32
N PHE A 117 -7.62 -0.42 7.02
CA PHE A 117 -8.65 -1.42 6.80
C PHE A 117 -10.02 -0.90 7.22
N ASP A 118 -11.05 -1.39 6.56
CA ASP A 118 -12.42 -1.19 7.05
C ASP A 118 -12.56 -1.81 8.44
N PRO A 119 -13.44 -1.29 9.31
CA PRO A 119 -13.57 -1.78 10.68
C PRO A 119 -13.80 -3.30 10.79
N ALA A 120 -14.46 -3.90 9.79
CA ALA A 120 -14.68 -5.35 9.74
C ALA A 120 -13.42 -6.17 9.42
N ASP A 121 -12.40 -5.56 8.82
CA ASP A 121 -11.16 -6.20 8.39
C ASP A 121 -10.01 -5.94 9.35
N ILE A 122 -10.20 -5.08 10.36
CA ILE A 122 -9.22 -4.86 11.42
C ILE A 122 -9.14 -6.14 12.26
N GLN A 123 -7.94 -6.65 12.43
CA GLN A 123 -7.71 -7.98 12.97
C GLN A 123 -6.67 -7.94 14.10
N THR A 124 -7.06 -8.50 15.26
CA THR A 124 -6.07 -8.80 16.30
C THR A 124 -5.52 -10.19 16.05
N VAL A 125 -4.22 -10.28 15.77
CA VAL A 125 -3.58 -11.54 15.39
C VAL A 125 -3.08 -12.29 16.62
N VAL A 126 -3.40 -13.58 16.66
CA VAL A 126 -2.91 -14.53 17.67
C VAL A 126 -2.12 -15.64 16.98
N VAL A 127 -1.30 -16.34 17.76
CA VAL A 127 -0.45 -17.42 17.23
C VAL A 127 -1.27 -18.44 16.44
N GLY A 128 -0.85 -18.71 15.22
CA GLY A 128 -1.51 -19.60 14.27
C GLY A 128 -2.47 -18.92 13.30
N GLU A 129 -2.86 -17.69 13.54
CA GLU A 129 -3.70 -16.93 12.61
C GLU A 129 -2.92 -16.43 11.40
N LYS A 130 -3.66 -16.14 10.34
CA LYS A 130 -3.10 -15.67 9.06
C LYS A 130 -3.72 -14.35 8.66
N ILE A 131 -2.86 -13.43 8.23
CA ILE A 131 -3.28 -12.24 7.50
C ILE A 131 -3.09 -12.53 6.02
N ARG A 132 -4.09 -12.19 5.21
CA ARG A 132 -4.06 -12.35 3.75
C ARG A 132 -4.31 -11.01 3.08
N LEU A 133 -3.48 -10.67 2.14
CA LEU A 133 -3.59 -9.41 1.40
C LEU A 133 -2.99 -9.55 0.00
N LEU A 134 -3.60 -8.87 -0.95
CA LEU A 134 -3.01 -8.61 -2.26
C LEU A 134 -2.62 -7.13 -2.31
N PRO A 135 -1.32 -6.79 -2.26
CA PRO A 135 -0.89 -5.41 -2.35
C PRO A 135 -1.33 -4.78 -3.66
N ARG A 136 -1.93 -3.60 -3.59
CA ARG A 136 -2.37 -2.84 -4.76
C ARG A 136 -2.10 -1.37 -4.59
N TYR A 137 -1.98 -0.68 -5.70
CA TYR A 137 -1.89 0.76 -5.77
C TYR A 137 -2.90 1.30 -6.77
N SER A 138 -3.59 2.34 -6.41
CA SER A 138 -4.59 2.95 -7.26
C SER A 138 -4.38 4.45 -7.41
N LEU A 139 -4.63 4.96 -8.61
CA LEU A 139 -4.77 6.38 -8.89
C LEU A 139 -6.19 6.64 -9.37
N THR A 140 -6.76 7.73 -8.89
CA THR A 140 -8.08 8.20 -9.31
C THR A 140 -7.98 9.56 -9.97
N SER A 141 -8.81 9.78 -10.98
CA SER A 141 -8.98 11.10 -11.62
C SER A 141 -9.96 11.98 -10.87
N CYS A 142 -10.18 11.76 -9.59
CA CYS A 142 -11.09 12.60 -8.83
C CYS A 142 -10.61 14.05 -8.86
N SER A 143 -11.43 14.92 -9.42
CA SER A 143 -11.36 16.32 -9.05
C SER A 143 -11.58 16.37 -7.53
N CYS A 144 -10.61 16.90 -6.81
CA CYS A 144 -10.83 17.24 -5.40
C CYS A 144 -12.03 18.16 -5.33
N PRO A 145 -13.03 17.85 -4.51
CA PRO A 145 -14.11 18.80 -4.28
C PRO A 145 -13.61 20.07 -3.63
#